data_7043a7f7528ed9c19259e1cb99bbe2d8
#
_entry.id   7043a7f7528ed9c19259e1cb99bbe2d8
#
_cell.length_a   1.000
_cell.length_b   1.000
_cell.length_c   1.000
_cell.angle_alpha   90.00
_cell.angle_beta   90.00
_cell.angle_gamma   90.00
#
_symmetry.space_group_name_H-M   'P 1'
#
loop_
_entity.id
_entity.type
_entity.pdbx_description
1 polymer ?
#
loop_
_entity_poly.entity_id
_entity_poly.type
_entity_poly.pdbx_seq_one_letter_code
_entity_poly.pdbx_strand_id
1 'polypeptide(L)'
;GTLDPSASRNSGIVDLDKAQRNAAGLVEYEIDIDILKPVDLGRGNRVLFYEVSNRGSKLLGRLLHGVGSANPIDLNDPSTLAHVGNGLLFERGATLVWSGWDPTVPDRNANLCARFPLALEDGRPMVRRIREEFQVGKRIATAETIALTYPAASLDKGRARLMMRRREGDARIEIPQEQWDLFLSF
;
A
#
# COMPACT_ATOMS: atom_id res chain seq x y z
N GLY A 1 -0.05 16.92 -4.45
CA GLY A 1 -1.38 17.52 -4.50
C GLY A 1 -1.75 18.22 -3.20
N THR A 2 -2.90 18.89 -3.19
CA THR A 2 -3.43 19.58 -2.01
C THR A 2 -4.90 19.25 -1.83
N LEU A 3 -5.34 19.17 -0.57
CA LEU A 3 -6.73 18.95 -0.17
C LEU A 3 -7.20 20.09 0.75
N ASP A 4 -8.38 20.62 0.49
CA ASP A 4 -9.05 21.54 1.38
C ASP A 4 -9.89 20.74 2.39
N PRO A 5 -9.56 20.76 3.69
CA PRO A 5 -10.31 20.03 4.70
C PRO A 5 -11.76 20.53 4.87
N SER A 6 -12.05 21.77 4.47
CA SER A 6 -13.38 22.37 4.56
C SER A 6 -14.29 22.04 3.38
N ALA A 7 -13.72 21.53 2.28
CA ALA A 7 -14.49 21.22 1.08
C ALA A 7 -15.37 19.98 1.27
N SER A 8 -16.65 20.09 0.97
CA SER A 8 -17.63 19.01 1.16
C SER A 8 -17.25 17.71 0.44
N ARG A 9 -16.59 17.80 -0.74
CA ARG A 9 -16.09 16.62 -1.48
C ARG A 9 -15.04 15.82 -0.69
N ASN A 10 -14.38 16.41 0.30
CA ASN A 10 -13.33 15.80 1.12
C ASN A 10 -13.85 15.31 2.47
N SER A 11 -15.15 15.48 2.79
CA SER A 11 -15.73 15.13 4.09
C SER A 11 -15.64 13.64 4.44
N GLY A 12 -15.45 12.77 3.43
CA GLY A 12 -15.27 11.34 3.66
C GLY A 12 -13.84 10.93 4.02
N ILE A 13 -12.87 11.87 4.00
CA ILE A 13 -11.49 11.57 4.38
C ILE A 13 -11.35 11.74 5.89
N VAL A 14 -11.12 10.61 6.56
CA VAL A 14 -11.06 10.56 8.03
C VAL A 14 -9.89 11.39 8.55
N ASP A 15 -10.16 12.20 9.58
CA ASP A 15 -9.18 13.04 10.29
C ASP A 15 -8.37 14.01 9.38
N LEU A 16 -8.87 14.33 8.18
CA LEU A 16 -8.23 15.30 7.28
C LEU A 16 -8.10 16.69 7.92
N ASP A 17 -9.09 17.08 8.72
CA ASP A 17 -9.11 18.33 9.48
C ASP A 17 -8.03 18.43 10.55
N LYS A 18 -7.47 17.31 10.98
CA LYS A 18 -6.40 17.18 11.97
C LYS A 18 -5.01 17.05 11.36
N ALA A 19 -4.92 16.92 10.03
CA ALA A 19 -3.63 16.87 9.34
C ALA A 19 -2.95 18.25 9.33
N GLN A 20 -1.62 18.25 9.27
CA GLN A 20 -0.85 19.47 9.14
C GLN A 20 -1.22 20.20 7.85
N ARG A 21 -1.37 21.53 7.93
CA ARG A 21 -1.75 22.39 6.82
C ARG A 21 -0.59 23.32 6.42
N ASN A 22 -0.53 23.65 5.16
CA ASN A 22 0.37 24.67 4.64
C ASN A 22 -0.15 26.09 4.93
N ALA A 23 0.59 27.12 4.50
CA ALA A 23 0.24 28.53 4.70
C ALA A 23 -1.12 28.92 4.08
N ALA A 24 -1.60 28.19 3.09
CA ALA A 24 -2.91 28.40 2.46
C ALA A 24 -4.05 27.63 3.19
N GLY A 25 -3.77 26.95 4.30
CA GLY A 25 -4.74 26.16 5.04
C GLY A 25 -5.07 24.79 4.43
N LEU A 26 -4.31 24.36 3.42
CA LEU A 26 -4.50 23.12 2.68
C LEU A 26 -3.59 22.02 3.21
N VAL A 27 -4.07 20.78 3.16
CA VAL A 27 -3.28 19.58 3.46
C VAL A 27 -2.53 19.16 2.20
N GLU A 28 -1.20 19.06 2.29
CA GLU A 28 -0.35 18.63 1.18
C GLU A 28 -0.09 17.14 1.24
N TYR A 29 -0.01 16.51 0.07
CA TYR A 29 0.36 15.11 -0.08
C TYR A 29 1.15 14.88 -1.37
N GLU A 30 1.93 13.81 -1.38
CA GLU A 30 2.66 13.35 -2.57
C GLU A 30 2.28 11.90 -2.87
N ILE A 31 2.12 11.60 -4.15
CA ILE A 31 1.97 10.24 -4.64
C ILE A 31 2.77 10.06 -5.93
N ASP A 32 3.42 8.93 -6.08
CA ASP A 32 4.01 8.54 -7.35
C ASP A 32 2.90 8.14 -8.32
N ILE A 33 3.02 8.59 -9.57
CA ILE A 33 2.12 8.20 -10.65
C ILE A 33 2.97 7.73 -11.81
N ASP A 34 2.65 6.56 -12.32
CA ASP A 34 3.28 6.03 -13.53
C ASP A 34 2.25 5.86 -14.64
N ILE A 35 2.62 6.32 -15.84
CA ILE A 35 1.75 6.31 -17.00
C ILE A 35 2.52 5.78 -18.21
N LEU A 36 2.11 4.61 -18.70
CA LEU A 36 2.58 4.05 -19.95
C LEU A 36 1.50 4.25 -21.04
N LYS A 37 1.89 4.93 -22.11
CA LYS A 37 0.98 5.26 -23.22
C LYS A 37 1.70 5.12 -24.55
N PRO A 38 0.96 4.98 -25.68
CA PRO A 38 1.56 5.00 -27.00
C PRO A 38 2.37 6.30 -27.22
N VAL A 39 3.57 6.18 -27.78
CA VAL A 39 4.41 7.32 -28.17
C VAL A 39 3.67 8.18 -29.22
N ASP A 40 3.11 7.52 -30.22
CA ASP A 40 2.17 8.15 -31.15
C ASP A 40 0.75 8.05 -30.58
N LEU A 41 0.24 9.14 -30.07
CA LEU A 41 -1.11 9.21 -29.48
C LEU A 41 -2.23 8.89 -30.50
N GLY A 42 -1.98 9.05 -31.79
CA GLY A 42 -2.92 8.66 -32.85
C GLY A 42 -3.15 7.14 -32.91
N ARG A 43 -2.21 6.35 -32.42
CA ARG A 43 -2.32 4.90 -32.28
C ARG A 43 -3.01 4.44 -31.01
N GLY A 44 -3.34 5.37 -30.11
CA GLY A 44 -4.07 5.07 -28.88
C GLY A 44 -5.52 4.70 -29.15
N ASN A 45 -6.01 3.66 -28.45
CA ASN A 45 -7.40 3.20 -28.57
C ASN A 45 -8.37 3.95 -27.63
N ARG A 46 -7.91 4.98 -26.93
CA ARG A 46 -8.65 5.79 -25.93
C ARG A 46 -9.15 5.00 -24.72
N VAL A 47 -8.61 3.83 -24.48
CA VAL A 47 -8.86 3.06 -23.26
C VAL A 47 -7.76 3.33 -22.26
N LEU A 48 -8.16 3.75 -21.05
CA LEU A 48 -7.29 3.85 -19.89
C LEU A 48 -7.54 2.64 -19.01
N PHE A 49 -6.47 1.92 -18.70
CA PHE A 49 -6.47 0.81 -17.74
C PHE A 49 -5.74 1.27 -16.50
N TYR A 50 -6.46 1.45 -15.39
CA TYR A 50 -5.88 1.80 -14.10
C TYR A 50 -5.80 0.58 -13.21
N GLU A 51 -4.59 0.27 -12.73
CA GLU A 51 -4.36 -0.76 -11.73
C GLU A 51 -4.02 -0.12 -10.40
N VAL A 52 -4.74 -0.50 -9.35
CA VAL A 52 -4.34 -0.18 -7.97
C VAL A 52 -3.12 -1.03 -7.64
N SER A 53 -1.97 -0.39 -7.45
CA SER A 53 -0.71 -1.09 -7.14
C SER A 53 -0.83 -1.90 -5.85
N ASN A 54 -0.25 -3.10 -5.83
CA ASN A 54 -0.20 -3.94 -4.63
C ASN A 54 0.92 -3.47 -3.70
N ARG A 55 0.58 -2.51 -2.81
CA ARG A 55 1.54 -1.89 -1.89
C ARG A 55 2.82 -1.43 -2.64
N GLY A 56 2.61 -0.60 -3.66
CA GLY A 56 3.67 -0.04 -4.49
C GLY A 56 4.12 -0.91 -5.66
N SER A 57 3.76 -2.19 -5.71
CA SER A 57 4.13 -3.10 -6.81
C SER A 57 3.06 -3.19 -7.88
N LYS A 58 3.47 -3.13 -9.14
CA LYS A 58 2.62 -3.38 -10.30
C LYS A 58 2.48 -4.89 -10.52
N LEU A 59 1.26 -5.37 -10.70
CA LEU A 59 1.00 -6.80 -10.94
C LEU A 59 0.57 -7.11 -12.36
N LEU A 60 0.13 -6.11 -13.11
CA LEU A 60 -0.42 -6.26 -14.45
C LEU A 60 0.52 -7.01 -15.40
N GLY A 61 1.81 -6.71 -15.37
CA GLY A 61 2.81 -7.39 -16.19
C GLY A 61 2.81 -8.90 -15.95
N ARG A 62 2.71 -9.34 -14.70
CA ARG A 62 2.64 -10.77 -14.34
C ARG A 62 1.29 -11.37 -14.65
N LEU A 63 0.20 -10.70 -14.28
CA LEU A 63 -1.15 -11.26 -14.34
C LEU A 63 -1.72 -11.31 -15.77
N LEU A 64 -1.48 -10.27 -16.58
CA LEU A 64 -2.05 -10.15 -17.92
C LEU A 64 -1.02 -10.36 -19.04
N HIS A 65 0.23 -9.94 -18.82
CA HIS A 65 1.25 -10.01 -19.86
C HIS A 65 2.17 -11.22 -19.73
N GLY A 66 2.04 -12.03 -18.66
CA GLY A 66 2.82 -13.23 -18.47
C GLY A 66 4.31 -12.98 -18.23
N VAL A 67 4.68 -11.82 -17.67
CA VAL A 67 6.06 -11.52 -17.29
C VAL A 67 6.51 -12.48 -16.20
N GLY A 68 7.51 -13.32 -16.50
CA GLY A 68 8.00 -14.37 -15.61
C GLY A 68 9.10 -13.93 -14.64
N SER A 69 9.52 -12.64 -14.68
CA SER A 69 10.60 -12.17 -13.81
C SER A 69 10.21 -12.23 -12.34
N ALA A 70 11.14 -12.72 -11.52
CA ALA A 70 11.04 -12.65 -10.06
C ALA A 70 11.56 -11.32 -9.48
N ASN A 71 12.24 -10.50 -10.30
CA ASN A 71 12.76 -9.21 -9.89
C ASN A 71 11.63 -8.18 -9.87
N PRO A 72 11.31 -7.57 -8.72
CA PRO A 72 10.24 -6.57 -8.63
C PRO A 72 10.45 -5.35 -9.53
N ILE A 73 11.71 -4.95 -9.78
CA ILE A 73 12.04 -3.78 -10.63
C ILE A 73 11.54 -4.02 -12.06
N ASP A 74 11.67 -5.22 -12.60
CA ASP A 74 11.26 -5.51 -13.98
C ASP A 74 9.75 -5.33 -14.21
N LEU A 75 8.96 -5.48 -13.16
CA LEU A 75 7.52 -5.22 -13.19
C LEU A 75 7.20 -3.74 -12.95
N ASN A 76 7.92 -3.11 -12.04
CA ASN A 76 7.66 -1.73 -11.62
C ASN A 76 8.21 -0.70 -12.62
N ASP A 77 9.36 -1.01 -13.24
CA ASP A 77 10.03 -0.14 -14.23
C ASP A 77 10.44 -0.97 -15.47
N PRO A 78 9.48 -1.35 -16.32
CA PRO A 78 9.77 -2.17 -17.51
C PRO A 78 10.62 -1.40 -18.52
N SER A 79 11.84 -1.83 -18.74
CA SER A 79 12.83 -1.18 -19.61
C SER A 79 13.23 -2.01 -20.83
N THR A 80 12.78 -3.26 -20.93
CA THR A 80 13.07 -4.17 -22.05
C THR A 80 11.81 -4.86 -22.55
N LEU A 81 11.86 -5.44 -23.75
CA LEU A 81 10.77 -6.24 -24.29
C LEU A 81 10.42 -7.45 -23.40
N ALA A 82 11.39 -8.04 -22.72
CA ALA A 82 11.14 -9.14 -21.79
C ALA A 82 10.28 -8.70 -20.58
N HIS A 83 10.41 -7.44 -20.16
CA HIS A 83 9.62 -6.88 -19.07
C HIS A 83 8.18 -6.51 -19.50
N VAL A 84 7.90 -6.51 -20.79
CA VAL A 84 6.58 -6.25 -21.38
C VAL A 84 5.74 -7.54 -21.51
N GLY A 85 6.41 -8.69 -21.50
CA GLY A 85 5.78 -10.00 -21.69
C GLY A 85 5.12 -10.12 -23.08
N ASN A 86 3.86 -10.58 -23.14
CA ASN A 86 3.11 -10.69 -24.39
C ASN A 86 2.62 -9.36 -24.96
N GLY A 87 2.77 -8.26 -24.21
CA GLY A 87 2.44 -6.91 -24.68
C GLY A 87 0.98 -6.64 -24.99
N LEU A 88 0.04 -7.50 -24.61
CA LEU A 88 -1.37 -7.46 -25.02
C LEU A 88 -2.01 -6.07 -24.98
N LEU A 89 -1.86 -5.33 -23.89
CA LEU A 89 -2.48 -4.01 -23.74
C LEU A 89 -1.71 -2.94 -24.53
N PHE A 90 -0.39 -3.07 -24.66
CA PHE A 90 0.44 -2.15 -25.45
C PHE A 90 0.14 -2.29 -26.94
N GLU A 91 0.06 -3.51 -27.46
CA GLU A 91 -0.29 -3.76 -28.87
C GLU A 91 -1.67 -3.22 -29.22
N ARG A 92 -2.59 -3.23 -28.29
CA ARG A 92 -3.94 -2.66 -28.45
C ARG A 92 -3.99 -1.14 -28.29
N GLY A 93 -2.86 -0.50 -27.96
CA GLY A 93 -2.79 0.96 -27.82
C GLY A 93 -3.47 1.49 -26.54
N ALA A 94 -3.59 0.68 -25.49
CA ALA A 94 -4.13 1.14 -24.22
C ALA A 94 -3.15 2.07 -23.48
N THR A 95 -3.68 2.98 -22.68
CA THR A 95 -2.93 3.74 -21.70
C THR A 95 -3.02 3.02 -20.37
N LEU A 96 -1.89 2.71 -19.75
CA LEU A 96 -1.81 2.05 -18.44
C LEU A 96 -1.43 3.08 -17.40
N VAL A 97 -2.09 3.09 -16.26
CA VAL A 97 -1.85 4.04 -15.18
C VAL A 97 -1.80 3.31 -13.85
N TRP A 98 -0.83 3.68 -13.01
CA TRP A 98 -0.68 3.25 -11.63
C TRP A 98 -0.42 4.44 -10.73
N SER A 99 -0.76 4.32 -9.45
CA SER A 99 -0.35 5.30 -8.45
C SER A 99 0.02 4.64 -7.12
N GLY A 100 0.91 5.30 -6.38
CA GLY A 100 1.14 5.01 -4.98
C GLY A 100 -0.06 5.39 -4.13
N TRP A 101 -0.30 4.63 -3.07
CA TRP A 101 -1.42 4.90 -2.16
C TRP A 101 -1.12 4.52 -0.71
N ASP A 102 -0.14 3.65 -0.48
CA ASP A 102 0.23 3.16 0.85
C ASP A 102 1.49 3.89 1.34
N PRO A 103 1.39 4.71 2.40
CA PRO A 103 2.51 5.49 2.93
C PRO A 103 3.57 4.62 3.65
N THR A 104 3.28 3.34 3.88
CA THR A 104 4.23 2.41 4.52
C THR A 104 5.16 1.73 3.52
N VAL A 105 4.94 1.93 2.24
CA VAL A 105 5.78 1.35 1.18
C VAL A 105 7.15 2.01 1.18
N PRO A 106 8.26 1.23 1.30
CA PRO A 106 9.59 1.78 1.23
C PRO A 106 9.96 2.20 -0.19
N ASP A 107 10.70 3.31 -0.31
CA ASP A 107 11.27 3.81 -1.56
C ASP A 107 12.44 2.93 -2.01
N ARG A 108 12.11 1.79 -2.60
CA ARG A 108 13.05 0.82 -3.17
C ARG A 108 12.35 -0.02 -4.25
N ASN A 109 13.13 -0.67 -5.11
CA ASN A 109 12.62 -1.56 -6.16
C ASN A 109 11.64 -0.88 -7.13
N ALA A 110 11.81 0.43 -7.36
CA ALA A 110 10.89 1.24 -8.14
C ALA A 110 9.41 1.13 -7.66
N ASN A 111 9.20 0.95 -6.37
CA ASN A 111 7.86 0.95 -5.79
C ASN A 111 7.20 2.32 -5.98
N LEU A 112 5.90 2.30 -6.22
CA LEU A 112 5.09 3.51 -6.21
C LEU A 112 4.74 3.88 -4.76
N CYS A 113 5.31 4.97 -4.30
CA CYS A 113 5.17 5.45 -2.93
C CYS A 113 4.08 6.52 -2.79
N ALA A 114 3.62 6.71 -1.57
CA ALA A 114 2.77 7.83 -1.19
C ALA A 114 3.29 8.47 0.10
N ARG A 115 3.14 9.80 0.22
CA ARG A 115 3.50 10.55 1.43
C ARG A 115 2.34 11.41 1.84
N PHE A 116 1.81 11.12 3.02
CA PHE A 116 0.70 11.85 3.62
C PHE A 116 1.14 12.45 4.95
N PRO A 117 0.68 13.66 5.30
CA PRO A 117 0.93 14.21 6.62
C PRO A 117 0.19 13.39 7.68
N LEU A 118 0.77 13.32 8.87
CA LEU A 118 0.12 12.68 10.00
C LEU A 118 -1.04 13.55 10.52
N ALA A 119 -2.14 12.92 10.90
CA ALA A 119 -3.16 13.54 11.71
C ALA A 119 -2.64 13.71 13.14
N LEU A 120 -2.86 14.88 13.72
CA LEU A 120 -2.36 15.25 15.04
C LEU A 120 -3.50 15.47 16.01
N GLU A 121 -3.30 15.06 17.26
CA GLU A 121 -4.17 15.34 18.40
C GLU A 121 -3.30 15.93 19.51
N ASP A 122 -3.58 17.15 19.94
CA ASP A 122 -2.75 17.91 20.89
C ASP A 122 -1.27 17.99 20.48
N GLY A 123 -1.00 18.18 19.19
CA GLY A 123 0.35 18.28 18.62
C GLY A 123 1.13 16.97 18.53
N ARG A 124 0.51 15.82 18.79
CA ARG A 124 1.11 14.50 18.72
C ARG A 124 0.43 13.65 17.65
N PRO A 125 1.14 12.71 17.01
CA PRO A 125 0.53 11.77 16.09
C PRO A 125 -0.65 11.05 16.74
N MET A 126 -1.77 11.02 16.04
CA MET A 126 -2.96 10.34 16.53
C MET A 126 -2.72 8.84 16.67
N VAL A 127 -3.22 8.28 17.76
CA VAL A 127 -3.18 6.85 18.03
C VAL A 127 -4.59 6.29 17.94
N ARG A 128 -4.79 5.24 17.17
CA ARG A 128 -6.07 4.56 17.03
C ARG A 128 -5.90 3.06 17.20
N ARG A 129 -6.97 2.39 17.61
CA ARG A 129 -7.00 0.93 17.64
C ARG A 129 -7.10 0.42 16.22
N ILE A 130 -6.14 -0.42 15.84
CA ILE A 130 -6.13 -1.12 14.55
C ILE A 130 -6.36 -2.61 14.76
N ARG A 131 -6.76 -3.28 13.72
CA ARG A 131 -6.80 -4.74 13.63
C ARG A 131 -6.08 -5.16 12.37
N GLU A 132 -5.11 -6.04 12.54
CA GLU A 132 -4.42 -6.68 11.44
C GLU A 132 -4.72 -8.18 11.43
N GLU A 133 -4.63 -8.80 10.27
CA GLU A 133 -4.80 -10.23 10.09
C GLU A 133 -3.64 -10.76 9.25
N PHE A 134 -2.95 -11.77 9.79
CA PHE A 134 -1.81 -12.37 9.15
C PHE A 134 -2.16 -13.81 8.75
N GLN A 135 -1.85 -14.15 7.50
CA GLN A 135 -1.94 -15.54 7.05
C GLN A 135 -0.60 -16.22 7.31
N VAL A 136 -0.61 -17.16 8.25
CA VAL A 136 0.56 -17.95 8.59
C VAL A 136 0.49 -19.31 7.89
N GLY A 137 1.45 -19.56 7.01
CA GLY A 137 1.54 -20.82 6.26
C GLY A 137 2.01 -21.98 7.16
N LYS A 138 2.12 -23.17 6.57
CA LYS A 138 2.55 -24.41 7.26
C LYS A 138 3.96 -24.36 7.89
N ARG A 139 4.71 -23.30 7.71
CA ARG A 139 6.12 -23.15 8.15
C ARG A 139 6.30 -22.58 9.54
N ILE A 140 5.25 -22.16 10.24
CA ILE A 140 5.41 -21.64 11.60
C ILE A 140 5.44 -22.84 12.57
N ALA A 141 6.57 -23.53 12.61
CA ALA A 141 6.90 -24.49 13.68
C ALA A 141 7.81 -23.87 14.76
N THR A 142 8.31 -22.66 14.55
CA THR A 142 9.24 -21.94 15.45
C THR A 142 8.77 -20.51 15.61
N ALA A 143 9.21 -19.84 16.68
CA ALA A 143 8.90 -18.44 16.95
C ALA A 143 9.25 -17.57 15.72
N GLU A 144 8.24 -17.02 15.08
CA GLU A 144 8.42 -16.13 13.93
C GLU A 144 8.04 -14.71 14.31
N THR A 145 8.81 -13.79 13.75
CA THR A 145 8.53 -12.36 13.85
C THR A 145 7.62 -11.95 12.70
N ILE A 146 6.51 -11.31 13.02
CA ILE A 146 5.60 -10.73 12.02
C ILE A 146 5.66 -9.22 12.16
N ALA A 147 6.04 -8.52 11.09
CA ALA A 147 6.04 -7.07 11.07
C ALA A 147 4.61 -6.54 11.03
N LEU A 148 4.30 -5.60 11.92
CA LEU A 148 3.05 -4.84 11.85
C LEU A 148 3.10 -3.84 10.71
N THR A 149 1.96 -3.56 10.08
CA THR A 149 1.84 -2.53 9.03
C THR A 149 2.13 -1.14 9.60
N TYR A 150 1.66 -0.89 10.82
CA TYR A 150 1.91 0.35 11.55
C TYR A 150 2.63 0.06 12.85
N PRO A 151 3.56 0.93 13.28
CA PRO A 151 4.25 0.74 14.55
C PRO A 151 3.25 0.76 15.71
N ALA A 152 3.44 -0.12 16.67
CA ALA A 152 2.66 -0.12 17.89
C ALA A 152 2.95 1.16 18.70
N ALA A 153 1.90 1.84 19.15
CA ALA A 153 2.05 3.02 20.01
C ALA A 153 2.51 2.68 21.43
N SER A 154 2.48 1.41 21.82
CA SER A 154 2.90 0.91 23.12
C SER A 154 3.29 -0.56 22.98
N LEU A 155 4.32 -0.97 23.71
CA LEU A 155 4.72 -2.38 23.85
C LEU A 155 4.00 -3.08 25.03
N ASP A 156 3.11 -2.38 25.72
CA ASP A 156 2.29 -2.96 26.77
C ASP A 156 1.27 -3.96 26.18
N LYS A 157 1.54 -5.24 26.39
CA LYS A 157 0.70 -6.35 25.93
C LYS A 157 -0.73 -6.30 26.50
N GLY A 158 -0.92 -5.69 27.67
CA GLY A 158 -2.26 -5.48 28.23
C GLY A 158 -3.18 -4.62 27.37
N ARG A 159 -2.63 -3.86 26.42
CA ARG A 159 -3.35 -3.03 25.48
C ARG A 159 -3.61 -3.69 24.11
N ALA A 160 -3.10 -4.90 23.92
CA ALA A 160 -3.20 -5.67 22.68
C ALA A 160 -3.81 -7.05 22.94
N ARG A 161 -4.36 -7.63 21.89
CA ARG A 161 -4.88 -9.00 21.91
C ARG A 161 -4.40 -9.70 20.64
N LEU A 162 -3.83 -10.88 20.78
CA LEU A 162 -3.51 -11.77 19.68
C LEU A 162 -4.52 -12.91 19.64
N MET A 163 -5.10 -13.11 18.48
CA MET A 163 -6.12 -14.16 18.27
C MET A 163 -5.75 -15.00 17.07
N MET A 164 -6.12 -16.28 17.10
CA MET A 164 -5.92 -17.20 15.99
C MET A 164 -7.24 -17.86 15.55
N ARG A 165 -7.31 -18.25 14.30
CA ARG A 165 -8.31 -19.16 13.75
C ARG A 165 -7.65 -20.05 12.68
N ARG A 166 -8.17 -21.24 12.46
CA ARG A 166 -7.61 -22.16 11.45
C ARG A 166 -8.21 -21.94 10.06
N ARG A 167 -9.48 -21.55 10.00
CA ARG A 167 -10.23 -21.30 8.77
C ARG A 167 -10.96 -19.96 8.91
N GLU A 168 -11.30 -19.36 7.80
CA GLU A 168 -11.99 -18.06 7.78
C GLU A 168 -13.29 -18.03 8.58
N GLY A 169 -14.08 -19.11 8.52
CA GLY A 169 -15.35 -19.22 9.23
C GLY A 169 -15.25 -19.64 10.70
N ASP A 170 -14.06 -20.00 11.18
CA ASP A 170 -13.88 -20.48 12.55
C ASP A 170 -13.96 -19.32 13.57
N ALA A 171 -14.43 -19.66 14.78
CA ALA A 171 -14.33 -18.73 15.92
C ALA A 171 -12.86 -18.43 16.22
N ARG A 172 -12.57 -17.16 16.55
CA ARG A 172 -11.23 -16.75 16.97
C ARG A 172 -10.97 -17.17 18.40
N ILE A 173 -9.81 -17.76 18.64
CA ILE A 173 -9.31 -18.18 19.96
C ILE A 173 -8.22 -17.21 20.35
N GLU A 174 -8.26 -16.67 21.54
CA GLU A 174 -7.22 -15.80 22.08
C GLU A 174 -5.96 -16.61 22.42
N ILE A 175 -4.81 -16.13 21.97
CA ILE A 175 -3.51 -16.68 22.31
C ILE A 175 -3.08 -16.05 23.64
N PRO A 176 -2.76 -16.84 24.68
CA PRO A 176 -2.31 -16.35 25.98
C PRO A 176 -1.13 -15.39 25.85
N GLN A 177 -1.10 -14.33 26.67
CA GLN A 177 -0.09 -13.27 26.56
C GLN A 177 1.35 -13.74 26.81
N GLU A 178 1.53 -14.83 27.51
CA GLU A 178 2.83 -15.47 27.75
C GLU A 178 3.41 -16.19 26.53
N GLN A 179 2.59 -16.40 25.47
CA GLN A 179 2.99 -17.10 24.25
C GLN A 179 3.40 -16.17 23.10
N TRP A 180 3.33 -14.85 23.29
CA TRP A 180 3.70 -13.88 22.26
C TRP A 180 4.30 -12.62 22.89
N ASP A 181 4.98 -11.82 22.09
CA ASP A 181 5.54 -10.55 22.53
C ASP A 181 5.43 -9.46 21.45
N LEU A 182 5.56 -8.20 21.89
CA LEU A 182 5.72 -7.02 21.04
C LEU A 182 7.11 -6.46 21.25
N PHE A 183 7.83 -6.18 20.17
CA PHE A 183 9.16 -5.57 20.25
C PHE A 183 9.38 -4.61 19.06
N LEU A 184 10.34 -3.71 19.23
CA LEU A 184 10.80 -2.86 18.13
C LEU A 184 11.85 -3.66 17.34
N SER A 185 11.67 -3.73 16.03
CA SER A 185 12.72 -4.19 15.12
C SER A 185 13.63 -2.99 14.83
N PHE A 186 14.90 -3.14 15.10
CA PHE A 186 15.95 -2.19 14.76
C PHE A 186 16.50 -2.50 13.37
#